data_9f25084f8bd0bbfe8f02720721cd0a78
#
_entry.id   9f25084f8bd0bbfe8f02720721cd0a78
#
_cell.length_a   1.000
_cell.length_b   1.000
_cell.length_c   1.000
_cell.angle_alpha   90.00
_cell.angle_beta   90.00
_cell.angle_gamma   90.00
#
_symmetry.space_group_name_H-M   'P 1'
#
loop_
_entity.id
_entity.type
_entity.pdbx_description
1 polymer ?
#
loop_
_entity_poly.entity_id
_entity_poly.type
_entity_poly.pdbx_seq_one_letter_code
_entity_poly.pdbx_strand_id
1 'polypeptide(L)'
;MARAKYQFLPDLSEDDIRLLDRVSDWIMAADEKYITKFSAFLDERQCLLCEKLMASVKYENYRLWGGYENAARRMLCVYPEYGEVESEDFPITAITLLYRKEDKITHRDILGSLMGLRITRDSVGDILVGEGKSAVFLRSSVAGEVTSALTKVGRAGVKLSEGYDGSIHIEQKTQEISGTVASMRADCILSLAARISREKSAQLIKNVGIEIDHMPKNSPKILLEEGCTFSVRGYGKFKLLSVDGTTKKDRIHITLNKFV
;
A
#
# COMPACT_ATOMS: atom_id res chain seq x y z
N MET A 1 -11.33 -24.66 9.91
CA MET A 1 -12.54 -23.84 10.21
C MET A 1 -12.37 -22.36 9.85
N ALA A 2 -11.23 -21.71 10.08
CA ALA A 2 -11.03 -20.27 9.79
C ALA A 2 -11.26 -19.85 8.33
N ARG A 3 -10.85 -20.64 7.33
CA ARG A 3 -11.10 -20.33 5.91
C ARG A 3 -12.58 -20.27 5.51
N ALA A 4 -13.46 -20.96 6.22
CA ALA A 4 -14.92 -20.93 5.95
C ALA A 4 -15.56 -19.58 6.34
N LYS A 5 -15.00 -18.87 7.32
CA LYS A 5 -15.49 -17.57 7.82
C LYS A 5 -15.30 -16.44 6.79
N TYR A 6 -14.26 -16.53 5.95
CA TYR A 6 -13.87 -15.47 4.99
C TYR A 6 -13.96 -15.94 3.53
N GLN A 7 -14.95 -16.77 3.18
CA GLN A 7 -15.12 -17.31 1.81
C GLN A 7 -15.34 -16.23 0.74
N PHE A 8 -15.80 -15.06 1.14
CA PHE A 8 -15.97 -13.90 0.25
C PHE A 8 -14.64 -13.22 -0.13
N LEU A 9 -13.53 -13.59 0.55
CA LEU A 9 -12.18 -13.10 0.25
C LEU A 9 -11.35 -14.26 -0.33
N PRO A 10 -11.03 -14.24 -1.63
CA PRO A 10 -10.18 -15.27 -2.24
C PRO A 10 -8.70 -15.08 -1.87
N ASP A 11 -7.95 -16.17 -1.92
CA ASP A 11 -6.49 -16.19 -1.85
C ASP A 11 -5.89 -15.58 -0.56
N LEU A 12 -6.50 -15.87 0.61
CA LEU A 12 -5.99 -15.44 1.90
C LEU A 12 -4.79 -16.30 2.36
N SER A 13 -3.73 -15.63 2.80
CA SER A 13 -2.64 -16.24 3.56
C SER A 13 -3.06 -16.50 5.01
N GLU A 14 -2.25 -17.26 5.77
CA GLU A 14 -2.48 -17.44 7.19
C GLU A 14 -2.37 -16.13 7.98
N ASP A 15 -1.46 -15.24 7.58
CA ASP A 15 -1.29 -13.93 8.22
C ASP A 15 -2.48 -13.00 7.92
N ASP A 16 -3.05 -13.06 6.71
CA ASP A 16 -4.30 -12.36 6.39
C ASP A 16 -5.45 -12.83 7.29
N ILE A 17 -5.58 -14.14 7.48
CA ILE A 17 -6.63 -14.72 8.35
C ILE A 17 -6.45 -14.26 9.81
N ARG A 18 -5.20 -14.28 10.32
CA ARG A 18 -4.90 -13.80 11.68
C ARG A 18 -5.22 -12.31 11.84
N LEU A 19 -4.95 -11.50 10.82
CA LEU A 19 -5.33 -10.09 10.82
C LEU A 19 -6.84 -9.92 10.90
N LEU A 20 -7.58 -10.60 10.02
CA LEU A 20 -9.05 -10.52 9.96
C LEU A 20 -9.73 -11.03 11.23
N ASP A 21 -9.22 -12.11 11.83
CA ASP A 21 -9.71 -12.60 13.12
C ASP A 21 -9.51 -11.57 14.22
N ARG A 22 -8.32 -10.96 14.30
CA ARG A 22 -8.03 -9.88 15.26
C ARG A 22 -8.93 -8.67 15.05
N VAL A 23 -9.18 -8.26 13.82
CA VAL A 23 -10.09 -7.14 13.51
C VAL A 23 -11.54 -7.50 13.89
N SER A 24 -11.96 -8.74 13.66
CA SER A 24 -13.28 -9.21 14.12
C SER A 24 -13.43 -9.15 15.64
N ASP A 25 -12.38 -9.51 16.39
CA ASP A 25 -12.37 -9.40 17.86
C ASP A 25 -12.40 -7.92 18.31
N TRP A 26 -11.82 -7.02 17.55
CA TRP A 26 -11.88 -5.58 17.86
C TRP A 26 -13.26 -4.99 17.62
N ILE A 27 -13.98 -5.44 16.58
CA ILE A 27 -15.37 -5.07 16.35
C ILE A 27 -16.22 -5.49 17.55
N MET A 28 -16.11 -6.75 18.01
CA MET A 28 -16.83 -7.22 19.19
C MET A 28 -16.44 -6.43 20.45
N ALA A 29 -15.15 -6.10 20.61
CA ALA A 29 -14.71 -5.31 21.77
C ALA A 29 -15.22 -3.86 21.73
N ALA A 30 -15.37 -3.28 20.55
CA ALA A 30 -15.95 -1.95 20.38
C ALA A 30 -17.45 -1.96 20.71
N ASP A 31 -18.19 -2.95 20.20
CA ASP A 31 -19.63 -3.06 20.40
C ASP A 31 -20.02 -3.43 21.86
N GLU A 32 -19.32 -4.40 22.45
CA GLU A 32 -19.68 -4.93 23.76
C GLU A 32 -19.03 -4.20 24.94
N LYS A 33 -17.80 -3.69 24.72
CA LYS A 33 -16.96 -3.12 25.80
C LYS A 33 -16.61 -1.65 25.62
N TYR A 34 -17.07 -1.05 24.53
CA TYR A 34 -16.79 0.36 24.19
C TYR A 34 -15.30 0.69 24.14
N ILE A 35 -14.48 -0.25 23.62
CA ILE A 35 -13.03 -0.12 23.55
C ILE A 35 -12.59 0.23 22.14
N THR A 36 -11.93 1.39 21.96
CA THR A 36 -11.22 1.74 20.72
C THR A 36 -9.92 0.96 20.59
N LYS A 37 -9.63 0.46 19.40
CA LYS A 37 -8.41 -0.31 19.06
C LYS A 37 -7.73 0.24 17.83
N PHE A 38 -6.40 0.29 17.88
CA PHE A 38 -5.56 0.66 16.75
C PHE A 38 -4.68 -0.51 16.32
N SER A 39 -4.55 -0.71 15.01
CA SER A 39 -3.61 -1.69 14.45
C SER A 39 -2.16 -1.17 14.48
N ALA A 40 -1.21 -2.02 14.13
CA ALA A 40 0.06 -1.59 13.56
C ALA A 40 -0.14 -1.00 12.15
N PHE A 41 0.92 -0.50 11.50
CA PHE A 41 0.83 -0.08 10.11
C PHE A 41 0.56 -1.26 9.19
N LEU A 42 -0.54 -1.19 8.48
CA LEU A 42 -0.99 -2.13 7.46
C LEU A 42 -0.48 -1.66 6.08
N ASP A 43 -0.20 -2.59 5.20
CA ASP A 43 0.02 -2.28 3.79
C ASP A 43 -1.30 -2.09 3.03
N GLU A 44 -1.22 -1.68 1.75
CA GLU A 44 -2.38 -1.41 0.91
C GLU A 44 -3.31 -2.64 0.79
N ARG A 45 -2.74 -3.85 0.67
CA ARG A 45 -3.51 -5.10 0.61
C ARG A 45 -4.23 -5.38 1.93
N GLN A 46 -3.54 -5.25 3.05
CA GLN A 46 -4.11 -5.47 4.38
C GLN A 46 -5.23 -4.46 4.69
N CYS A 47 -5.05 -3.18 4.31
CA CYS A 47 -6.10 -2.17 4.40
C CYS A 47 -7.35 -2.59 3.60
N LEU A 48 -7.18 -3.01 2.34
CA LEU A 48 -8.28 -3.46 1.49
C LEU A 48 -9.01 -4.69 2.08
N LEU A 49 -8.28 -5.64 2.67
CA LEU A 49 -8.88 -6.80 3.33
C LEU A 49 -9.72 -6.38 4.53
N CYS A 50 -9.24 -5.44 5.34
CA CYS A 50 -10.00 -4.90 6.47
C CYS A 50 -11.25 -4.16 5.99
N GLU A 51 -11.15 -3.30 4.98
CA GLU A 51 -12.30 -2.60 4.40
C GLU A 51 -13.37 -3.57 3.87
N LYS A 52 -12.97 -4.64 3.19
CA LYS A 52 -13.89 -5.68 2.73
C LYS A 52 -14.54 -6.45 3.89
N LEU A 53 -13.82 -6.71 4.96
CA LEU A 53 -14.38 -7.28 6.17
C LEU A 53 -15.43 -6.35 6.78
N MET A 54 -15.11 -5.06 6.98
CA MET A 54 -16.02 -4.05 7.51
C MET A 54 -17.31 -3.96 6.67
N ALA A 55 -17.17 -3.90 5.35
CA ALA A 55 -18.31 -3.90 4.43
C ALA A 55 -19.17 -5.17 4.55
N SER A 56 -18.55 -6.35 4.71
CA SER A 56 -19.27 -7.63 4.82
C SER A 56 -20.11 -7.74 6.08
N VAL A 57 -19.65 -7.14 7.18
CA VAL A 57 -20.36 -7.11 8.47
C VAL A 57 -21.15 -5.80 8.68
N LYS A 58 -21.12 -4.89 7.70
CA LYS A 58 -21.75 -3.55 7.73
C LYS A 58 -21.34 -2.73 8.95
N TYR A 59 -20.05 -2.79 9.30
CA TYR A 59 -19.48 -2.00 10.38
C TYR A 59 -18.91 -0.71 9.82
N GLU A 60 -19.39 0.44 10.28
CA GLU A 60 -19.04 1.76 9.76
C GLU A 60 -18.09 2.54 10.68
N ASN A 61 -17.96 2.13 11.96
CA ASN A 61 -17.21 2.85 12.96
C ASN A 61 -15.71 2.46 12.92
N TYR A 62 -15.08 2.71 11.80
CA TYR A 62 -13.65 2.52 11.60
C TYR A 62 -13.03 3.65 10.79
N ARG A 63 -11.73 3.84 10.94
CA ARG A 63 -10.95 4.81 10.18
C ARG A 63 -9.58 4.24 9.83
N LEU A 64 -9.09 4.57 8.64
CA LEU A 64 -7.73 4.27 8.19
C LEU A 64 -6.96 5.58 8.05
N TRP A 65 -5.81 5.68 8.72
CA TRP A 65 -4.96 6.86 8.68
C TRP A 65 -3.48 6.48 8.73
N GLY A 66 -2.63 7.18 7.98
CA GLY A 66 -1.20 6.91 7.89
C GLY A 66 -0.31 8.08 8.27
N GLY A 67 -0.89 9.16 8.85
CA GLY A 67 -0.16 10.35 9.27
C GLY A 67 -0.18 11.50 8.26
N TYR A 68 -0.62 11.25 7.02
CA TYR A 68 -0.83 12.25 5.98
C TYR A 68 -1.83 11.75 4.93
N GLU A 69 -2.33 12.66 4.09
CA GLU A 69 -3.24 12.29 3.01
C GLU A 69 -2.58 11.36 1.98
N ASN A 70 -3.34 10.37 1.50
CA ASN A 70 -2.89 9.38 0.51
C ASN A 70 -1.72 8.50 0.96
N ALA A 71 -1.54 8.30 2.27
CA ALA A 71 -0.57 7.36 2.79
C ALA A 71 -0.87 5.94 2.30
N ALA A 72 0.17 5.25 1.79
CA ALA A 72 0.05 3.87 1.34
C ALA A 72 -0.03 2.91 2.54
N ARG A 73 0.77 3.15 3.57
CA ARG A 73 0.72 2.39 4.82
C ARG A 73 -0.11 3.13 5.85
N ARG A 74 -1.17 2.48 6.33
CA ARG A 74 -2.13 3.10 7.25
C ARG A 74 -2.36 2.22 8.47
N MET A 75 -2.70 2.82 9.59
CA MET A 75 -3.26 2.12 10.75
C MET A 75 -4.78 2.07 10.62
N LEU A 76 -5.37 0.96 11.02
CA LEU A 76 -6.80 0.81 11.19
C LEU A 76 -7.15 1.17 12.63
N CYS A 77 -8.12 2.06 12.80
CA CYS A 77 -8.82 2.27 14.05
C CYS A 77 -10.21 1.64 13.97
N VAL A 78 -10.61 0.89 15.01
CA VAL A 78 -11.97 0.38 15.21
C VAL A 78 -12.48 0.98 16.52
N TYR A 79 -13.64 1.63 16.50
CA TYR A 79 -14.17 2.37 17.64
C TYR A 79 -15.68 2.15 17.83
N PRO A 80 -16.25 2.36 19.02
CA PRO A 80 -17.67 2.14 19.29
C PRO A 80 -18.57 3.17 18.59
N GLU A 81 -19.85 2.85 18.43
CA GLU A 81 -20.85 3.68 17.72
C GLU A 81 -20.92 5.14 18.21
N TYR A 82 -20.72 5.36 19.50
CA TYR A 82 -20.74 6.71 20.08
C TYR A 82 -19.34 7.34 20.21
N GLY A 83 -18.32 6.72 19.60
CA GLY A 83 -16.96 7.24 19.58
C GLY A 83 -16.73 8.11 18.33
N GLU A 84 -15.95 9.14 18.51
CA GLU A 84 -15.36 9.90 17.40
C GLU A 84 -13.85 9.71 17.45
N VAL A 85 -13.23 9.49 16.29
CA VAL A 85 -11.78 9.33 16.18
C VAL A 85 -11.28 10.23 15.05
N GLU A 86 -10.46 11.20 15.41
CA GLU A 86 -9.83 12.10 14.46
C GLU A 86 -8.42 11.64 14.07
N SER A 87 -7.81 12.33 13.10
CA SER A 87 -6.48 11.99 12.60
C SER A 87 -5.40 12.06 13.67
N GLU A 88 -5.58 12.99 14.62
CA GLU A 88 -4.68 13.28 15.72
C GLU A 88 -4.71 12.22 16.84
N ASP A 89 -5.78 11.43 16.91
CA ASP A 89 -5.92 10.34 17.88
C ASP A 89 -5.10 9.11 17.51
N PHE A 90 -4.66 9.02 16.25
CA PHE A 90 -3.85 7.90 15.82
C PHE A 90 -2.47 7.95 16.49
N PRO A 91 -1.99 6.82 17.04
CA PRO A 91 -0.67 6.75 17.68
C PRO A 91 0.46 6.76 16.64
N ILE A 92 0.49 7.82 15.82
CA ILE A 92 1.46 8.06 14.75
C ILE A 92 2.24 9.31 15.04
N THR A 93 3.55 9.21 15.01
CA THR A 93 4.47 10.34 15.11
C THR A 93 5.26 10.43 13.81
N ALA A 94 5.21 11.60 13.17
CA ALA A 94 6.06 11.89 12.03
C ALA A 94 7.42 12.41 12.52
N ILE A 95 8.50 11.92 11.93
CA ILE A 95 9.86 12.40 12.18
C ILE A 95 10.46 12.85 10.85
N THR A 96 10.91 14.09 10.82
CA THR A 96 11.64 14.67 9.69
C THR A 96 13.14 14.48 9.89
N LEU A 97 13.80 13.95 8.86
CA LEU A 97 15.25 13.78 8.78
C LEU A 97 15.81 14.89 7.89
N LEU A 98 16.76 15.67 8.39
CA LEU A 98 17.48 16.70 7.65
C LEU A 98 18.92 16.25 7.42
N TYR A 99 19.40 16.37 6.19
CA TYR A 99 20.74 15.99 5.77
C TYR A 99 21.22 16.88 4.62
N ARG A 100 22.50 16.75 4.23
CA ARG A 100 23.03 17.55 3.13
C ARG A 100 22.43 17.10 1.79
N LYS A 101 22.13 18.03 0.89
CA LYS A 101 21.51 17.71 -0.42
C LYS A 101 22.38 16.80 -1.29
N GLU A 102 23.69 16.83 -1.09
CA GLU A 102 24.67 15.98 -1.78
C GLU A 102 24.61 14.52 -1.31
N ASP A 103 24.09 14.29 -0.10
CA ASP A 103 23.92 12.95 0.45
C ASP A 103 22.69 12.30 -0.20
N LYS A 104 22.92 11.34 -1.08
CA LYS A 104 21.85 10.60 -1.78
C LYS A 104 21.32 9.51 -0.87
N ILE A 105 20.41 9.86 0.04
CA ILE A 105 19.71 8.92 0.88
C ILE A 105 18.52 8.35 0.11
N THR A 106 18.32 7.03 0.21
CA THR A 106 17.20 6.33 -0.41
C THR A 106 16.22 5.82 0.66
N HIS A 107 15.00 5.50 0.24
CA HIS A 107 14.02 4.82 1.08
C HIS A 107 14.61 3.57 1.77
N ARG A 108 15.40 2.79 1.03
CA ARG A 108 16.03 1.56 1.54
C ARG A 108 17.06 1.85 2.63
N ASP A 109 17.82 2.93 2.51
CA ASP A 109 18.83 3.31 3.50
C ASP A 109 18.16 3.71 4.83
N ILE A 110 17.06 4.49 4.76
CA ILE A 110 16.30 4.89 5.95
C ILE A 110 15.68 3.66 6.60
N LEU A 111 14.97 2.83 5.82
CA LEU A 111 14.34 1.62 6.35
C LEU A 111 15.37 0.68 6.97
N GLY A 112 16.52 0.47 6.31
CA GLY A 112 17.60 -0.36 6.83
C GLY A 112 18.18 0.16 8.15
N SER A 113 18.31 1.48 8.30
CA SER A 113 18.77 2.11 9.52
C SER A 113 17.77 1.92 10.67
N LEU A 114 16.47 2.04 10.41
CA LEU A 114 15.41 1.78 11.39
C LEU A 114 15.40 0.29 11.83
N MET A 115 15.51 -0.63 10.87
CA MET A 115 15.62 -2.07 11.19
C MET A 115 16.88 -2.39 12.01
N GLY A 116 17.97 -1.65 11.77
CA GLY A 116 19.20 -1.73 12.58
C GLY A 116 19.01 -1.33 14.05
N LEU A 117 18.05 -0.47 14.34
CA LEU A 117 17.59 -0.12 15.69
C LEU A 117 16.59 -1.13 16.28
N ARG A 118 16.37 -2.28 15.62
CA ARG A 118 15.40 -3.31 16.00
C ARG A 118 13.93 -2.86 15.93
N ILE A 119 13.66 -1.76 15.23
CA ILE A 119 12.29 -1.33 14.96
C ILE A 119 11.68 -2.29 13.94
N THR A 120 10.50 -2.82 14.24
CA THR A 120 9.80 -3.76 13.34
C THR A 120 9.11 -3.04 12.18
N ARG A 121 8.96 -3.72 11.04
CA ARG A 121 8.38 -3.10 9.82
C ARG A 121 6.94 -2.61 10.01
N ASP A 122 6.17 -3.26 10.87
CA ASP A 122 4.80 -2.92 11.22
C ASP A 122 4.68 -1.68 12.13
N SER A 123 5.78 -1.26 12.73
CA SER A 123 5.89 0.02 13.47
C SER A 123 6.27 1.21 12.57
N VAL A 124 6.57 0.95 11.28
CA VAL A 124 6.98 1.96 10.31
C VAL A 124 5.92 2.10 9.22
N GLY A 125 5.38 3.29 9.09
CA GLY A 125 4.48 3.70 8.01
C GLY A 125 5.24 3.99 6.71
N ASP A 126 4.86 5.07 6.05
CA ASP A 126 5.53 5.53 4.85
C ASP A 126 6.84 6.26 5.16
N ILE A 127 7.76 6.18 4.22
CA ILE A 127 9.02 6.91 4.22
C ILE A 127 9.04 7.77 2.96
N LEU A 128 8.93 9.07 3.14
CA LEU A 128 8.96 10.06 2.08
C LEU A 128 10.39 10.57 1.92
N VAL A 129 10.97 10.42 0.74
CA VAL A 129 12.36 10.83 0.48
C VAL A 129 12.38 12.00 -0.48
N GLY A 130 12.96 13.12 -0.04
CA GLY A 130 13.20 14.31 -0.86
C GLY A 130 14.67 14.70 -0.85
N GLU A 131 15.01 15.79 -1.50
CA GLU A 131 16.38 16.35 -1.51
C GLU A 131 16.73 17.04 -0.19
N GLY A 132 17.73 16.50 0.54
CA GLY A 132 18.19 17.04 1.81
C GLY A 132 17.20 16.90 2.97
N LYS A 133 16.04 16.30 2.73
CA LYS A 133 14.96 16.14 3.69
C LYS A 133 14.18 14.86 3.40
N SER A 134 13.86 14.11 4.45
CA SER A 134 12.96 12.95 4.38
C SER A 134 12.00 12.98 5.56
N ALA A 135 10.86 12.33 5.44
CA ALA A 135 9.95 12.13 6.55
C ALA A 135 9.64 10.65 6.73
N VAL A 136 9.52 10.22 7.98
CA VAL A 136 9.17 8.86 8.37
C VAL A 136 7.98 8.92 9.31
N PHE A 137 6.96 8.14 9.05
CA PHE A 137 5.82 8.00 9.92
C PHE A 137 6.02 6.75 10.78
N LEU A 138 6.01 6.94 12.08
CA LEU A 138 6.31 5.88 13.05
C LEU A 138 5.13 5.70 14.00
N ARG A 139 4.98 4.49 14.53
CA ARG A 139 4.16 4.29 15.71
C ARG A 139 4.75 5.10 16.87
N SER A 140 3.91 5.90 17.56
CA SER A 140 4.38 6.82 18.60
C SER A 140 5.20 6.13 19.69
N SER A 141 4.92 4.86 19.98
CA SER A 141 5.66 4.06 20.98
C SER A 141 7.14 3.85 20.66
N VAL A 142 7.56 3.95 19.39
CA VAL A 142 8.97 3.76 18.96
C VAL A 142 9.64 5.07 18.55
N ALA A 143 8.89 6.16 18.43
CA ALA A 143 9.41 7.44 17.96
C ALA A 143 10.54 8.00 18.84
N GLY A 144 10.39 7.91 20.15
CA GLY A 144 11.42 8.36 21.11
C GLY A 144 12.74 7.60 21.00
N GLU A 145 12.70 6.28 20.77
CA GLU A 145 13.90 5.47 20.54
C GLU A 145 14.59 5.90 19.24
N VAL A 146 13.84 6.07 18.15
CA VAL A 146 14.39 6.53 16.87
C VAL A 146 14.99 7.91 16.99
N THR A 147 14.31 8.86 17.63
CA THR A 147 14.81 10.24 17.81
C THR A 147 16.11 10.29 18.60
N SER A 148 16.27 9.43 19.61
CA SER A 148 17.47 9.41 20.45
C SER A 148 18.64 8.63 19.84
N ALA A 149 18.38 7.59 19.05
CA ALA A 149 19.41 6.66 18.59
C ALA A 149 19.85 6.88 17.13
N LEU A 150 18.96 7.40 16.25
CA LEU A 150 19.26 7.55 14.83
C LEU A 150 20.04 8.83 14.55
N THR A 151 21.35 8.73 14.46
CA THR A 151 22.25 9.86 14.14
C THR A 151 22.77 9.81 12.71
N LYS A 152 22.66 8.66 12.03
CA LYS A 152 23.14 8.44 10.66
C LYS A 152 22.20 7.53 9.90
N VAL A 153 22.10 7.77 8.58
CA VAL A 153 21.43 6.88 7.62
C VAL A 153 22.47 6.50 6.57
N GLY A 154 22.85 5.23 6.54
CA GLY A 154 24.01 4.79 5.77
C GLY A 154 25.27 5.52 6.20
N ARG A 155 25.87 6.32 5.31
CA ARG A 155 27.07 7.14 5.59
C ARG A 155 26.76 8.59 5.95
N ALA A 156 25.51 9.03 5.73
CA ALA A 156 25.11 10.42 5.92
C ALA A 156 24.70 10.67 7.38
N GLY A 157 25.21 11.74 7.98
CA GLY A 157 24.73 12.25 9.26
C GLY A 157 23.35 12.89 9.08
N VAL A 158 22.42 12.61 9.99
CA VAL A 158 21.07 13.18 9.96
C VAL A 158 20.76 13.95 11.23
N LYS A 159 20.00 15.04 11.10
CA LYS A 159 19.37 15.75 12.21
C LYS A 159 17.88 15.43 12.18
N LEU A 160 17.33 15.06 13.33
CA LEU A 160 15.92 14.70 13.46
C LEU A 160 15.13 15.83 14.08
N SER A 161 13.92 16.02 13.59
CA SER A 161 12.89 16.87 14.23
C SER A 161 11.54 16.18 14.17
N GLU A 162 10.74 16.32 15.20
CA GLU A 162 9.38 15.83 15.21
C GLU A 162 8.48 16.68 14.31
N GLY A 163 7.53 16.03 13.67
CA GLY A 163 6.57 16.63 12.76
C GLY A 163 6.92 16.47 11.27
N TYR A 164 5.91 16.73 10.45
CA TYR A 164 5.98 16.74 9.00
C TYR A 164 5.16 17.92 8.47
N ASP A 165 5.79 18.76 7.66
CA ASP A 165 5.21 20.03 7.17
C ASP A 165 4.56 19.91 5.77
N GLY A 166 4.42 18.72 5.23
CA GLY A 166 3.83 18.51 3.91
C GLY A 166 4.73 18.89 2.73
N SER A 167 5.96 19.33 2.96
CA SER A 167 6.82 19.89 1.91
C SER A 167 7.52 18.85 1.00
N ILE A 168 7.46 17.57 1.34
CA ILE A 168 8.08 16.52 0.53
C ILE A 168 7.05 16.03 -0.48
N HIS A 169 7.13 16.55 -1.68
CA HIS A 169 6.31 16.06 -2.80
C HIS A 169 6.99 14.83 -3.41
N ILE A 170 6.34 13.68 -3.29
CA ILE A 170 6.75 12.51 -4.05
C ILE A 170 6.13 12.65 -5.44
N GLU A 171 6.90 13.16 -6.38
CA GLU A 171 6.53 13.01 -7.79
C GLU A 171 6.60 11.52 -8.14
N GLN A 172 5.46 10.87 -8.23
CA GLN A 172 5.39 9.53 -8.82
C GLN A 172 5.71 9.68 -10.30
N LYS A 173 6.95 9.46 -10.67
CA LYS A 173 7.34 9.45 -12.08
C LYS A 173 6.58 8.33 -12.77
N THR A 174 5.78 8.71 -13.74
CA THR A 174 5.02 7.77 -14.56
C THR A 174 5.41 7.90 -16.02
N GLN A 175 5.39 6.79 -16.71
CA GLN A 175 5.55 6.74 -18.16
C GLN A 175 4.22 6.28 -18.76
N GLU A 176 3.64 7.12 -19.61
CA GLU A 176 2.43 6.77 -20.34
C GLU A 176 2.73 5.74 -21.44
N ILE A 177 1.87 4.75 -21.55
CA ILE A 177 1.89 3.71 -22.56
C ILE A 177 0.49 3.64 -23.17
N SER A 178 0.38 3.95 -24.44
CA SER A 178 -0.89 3.88 -25.17
C SER A 178 -0.81 2.84 -26.30
N GLY A 179 -1.91 2.18 -26.56
CA GLY A 179 -1.96 1.18 -27.61
C GLY A 179 -3.29 0.43 -27.70
N THR A 180 -3.34 -0.60 -28.55
CA THR A 180 -4.58 -1.37 -28.75
C THR A 180 -4.41 -2.81 -28.32
N VAL A 181 -5.43 -3.34 -27.64
CA VAL A 181 -5.50 -4.75 -27.20
C VAL A 181 -6.69 -5.45 -27.83
N ALA A 182 -6.60 -6.79 -27.94
CA ALA A 182 -7.70 -7.59 -28.50
C ALA A 182 -8.85 -7.80 -27.50
N SER A 183 -8.60 -7.65 -26.22
CA SER A 183 -9.59 -7.74 -25.14
C SER A 183 -9.02 -7.16 -23.86
N MET A 184 -9.87 -6.87 -22.87
CA MET A 184 -9.48 -6.36 -21.55
C MET A 184 -8.86 -7.44 -20.63
N ARG A 185 -8.48 -8.58 -21.15
CA ARG A 185 -7.84 -9.66 -20.41
C ARG A 185 -6.44 -9.25 -19.93
N ALA A 186 -6.09 -9.70 -18.74
CA ALA A 186 -4.79 -9.41 -18.13
C ALA A 186 -3.60 -9.80 -19.01
N ASP A 187 -3.67 -10.95 -19.75
CA ASP A 187 -2.63 -11.36 -20.68
C ASP A 187 -2.45 -10.41 -21.87
N CYS A 188 -3.54 -9.81 -22.37
CA CYS A 188 -3.51 -8.86 -23.47
C CYS A 188 -2.94 -7.50 -23.00
N ILE A 189 -3.41 -7.01 -21.88
CA ILE A 189 -2.99 -5.71 -21.30
C ILE A 189 -1.53 -5.77 -20.86
N LEU A 190 -1.12 -6.83 -20.14
CA LEU A 190 0.27 -7.02 -19.74
C LEU A 190 1.22 -7.16 -20.94
N SER A 191 0.77 -7.80 -22.02
CA SER A 191 1.55 -7.91 -23.27
C SER A 191 1.90 -6.52 -23.83
N LEU A 192 0.94 -5.58 -23.84
CA LEU A 192 1.17 -4.18 -24.24
C LEU A 192 2.06 -3.44 -23.22
N ALA A 193 1.71 -3.52 -21.94
CA ALA A 193 2.38 -2.81 -20.86
C ALA A 193 3.86 -3.18 -20.70
N ALA A 194 4.18 -4.47 -20.80
CA ALA A 194 5.52 -5.00 -20.63
C ALA A 194 6.28 -5.18 -21.97
N ARG A 195 5.64 -4.90 -23.11
CA ARG A 195 6.19 -5.09 -24.48
C ARG A 195 6.71 -6.52 -24.72
N ILE A 196 5.91 -7.52 -24.34
CA ILE A 196 6.20 -8.94 -24.51
C ILE A 196 5.11 -9.62 -25.33
N SER A 197 5.36 -10.82 -25.83
CA SER A 197 4.31 -11.59 -26.54
C SER A 197 3.17 -11.95 -25.57
N ARG A 198 1.95 -12.10 -26.10
CA ARG A 198 0.78 -12.51 -25.32
C ARG A 198 0.98 -13.89 -24.67
N GLU A 199 1.64 -14.81 -25.37
CA GLU A 199 1.95 -16.13 -24.83
C GLU A 199 2.87 -16.02 -23.61
N LYS A 200 3.96 -15.25 -23.72
CA LYS A 200 4.87 -14.98 -22.61
C LYS A 200 4.18 -14.30 -21.45
N SER A 201 3.28 -13.35 -21.73
CA SER A 201 2.45 -12.70 -20.73
C SER A 201 1.54 -13.68 -19.99
N ALA A 202 0.87 -14.57 -20.72
CA ALA A 202 0.00 -15.59 -20.13
C ALA A 202 0.79 -16.60 -19.27
N GLN A 203 1.98 -17.02 -19.72
CA GLN A 203 2.86 -17.90 -18.94
C GLN A 203 3.37 -17.21 -17.67
N LEU A 204 3.75 -15.94 -17.78
CA LEU A 204 4.22 -15.13 -16.66
C LEU A 204 3.14 -15.03 -15.57
N ILE A 205 1.89 -14.70 -15.96
CA ILE A 205 0.77 -14.61 -15.01
C ILE A 205 0.50 -15.97 -14.34
N LYS A 206 0.58 -17.08 -15.07
CA LYS A 206 0.37 -18.41 -14.50
C LYS A 206 1.46 -18.82 -13.52
N ASN A 207 2.73 -18.50 -13.80
CA ASN A 207 3.87 -19.01 -13.05
C ASN A 207 4.30 -18.08 -11.91
N VAL A 208 4.23 -16.77 -12.14
CA VAL A 208 4.68 -15.73 -11.18
C VAL A 208 3.50 -15.05 -10.52
N GLY A 209 2.36 -14.96 -11.20
CA GLY A 209 1.18 -14.20 -10.77
C GLY A 209 1.17 -12.79 -11.30
N ILE A 210 0.01 -12.18 -11.21
CA ILE A 210 -0.26 -10.75 -11.37
C ILE A 210 -0.98 -10.27 -10.12
N GLU A 211 -0.58 -9.13 -9.60
CA GLU A 211 -1.30 -8.46 -8.53
C GLU A 211 -2.24 -7.42 -9.17
N ILE A 212 -3.51 -7.48 -8.86
CA ILE A 212 -4.53 -6.54 -9.35
C ILE A 212 -5.18 -5.93 -8.13
N ASP A 213 -5.10 -4.59 -8.01
CA ASP A 213 -5.57 -3.84 -6.85
C ASP A 213 -5.13 -4.51 -5.54
N HIS A 214 -3.83 -4.76 -5.44
CA HIS A 214 -3.15 -5.38 -4.30
C HIS A 214 -3.57 -6.84 -3.99
N MET A 215 -4.38 -7.45 -4.86
CA MET A 215 -4.81 -8.84 -4.71
C MET A 215 -4.08 -9.76 -5.71
N PRO A 216 -3.37 -10.80 -5.25
CA PRO A 216 -2.67 -11.73 -6.14
C PRO A 216 -3.66 -12.57 -6.96
N LYS A 217 -3.35 -12.76 -8.23
CA LYS A 217 -4.13 -13.55 -9.19
C LYS A 217 -3.20 -14.33 -10.10
N ASN A 218 -3.62 -15.53 -10.53
CA ASN A 218 -2.83 -16.39 -11.41
C ASN A 218 -3.54 -16.71 -12.73
N SER A 219 -4.72 -16.14 -12.97
CA SER A 219 -5.47 -16.38 -14.19
C SER A 219 -5.21 -15.31 -15.26
N PRO A 220 -4.63 -15.68 -16.42
CA PRO A 220 -4.42 -14.74 -17.53
C PRO A 220 -5.72 -14.20 -18.13
N LYS A 221 -6.85 -14.86 -17.85
CA LYS A 221 -8.16 -14.53 -18.44
C LYS A 221 -8.96 -13.50 -17.63
N ILE A 222 -8.46 -13.06 -16.48
CA ILE A 222 -9.11 -12.03 -15.67
C ILE A 222 -9.25 -10.76 -16.51
N LEU A 223 -10.41 -10.13 -16.45
CA LEU A 223 -10.65 -8.85 -17.08
C LEU A 223 -10.18 -7.73 -16.15
N LEU A 224 -9.45 -6.77 -16.70
CA LEU A 224 -9.05 -5.56 -15.99
C LEU A 224 -10.04 -4.44 -16.33
N GLU A 225 -10.40 -3.66 -15.33
CA GLU A 225 -11.31 -2.54 -15.43
C GLU A 225 -10.54 -1.22 -15.47
N GLU A 226 -11.14 -0.18 -16.04
CA GLU A 226 -10.59 1.16 -16.02
C GLU A 226 -10.36 1.63 -14.57
N GLY A 227 -9.25 2.29 -14.34
CA GLY A 227 -8.83 2.74 -13.01
C GLY A 227 -8.05 1.70 -12.20
N CYS A 228 -8.12 0.40 -12.53
CA CYS A 228 -7.40 -0.63 -11.79
C CYS A 228 -5.88 -0.47 -11.86
N THR A 229 -5.22 -0.86 -10.79
CA THR A 229 -3.77 -0.93 -10.72
C THR A 229 -3.32 -2.39 -10.76
N PHE A 230 -2.29 -2.69 -11.54
CA PHE A 230 -1.73 -4.05 -11.56
C PHE A 230 -0.21 -4.03 -11.54
N SER A 231 0.37 -5.07 -10.96
CA SER A 231 1.81 -5.24 -10.91
C SER A 231 2.23 -6.67 -11.24
N VAL A 232 3.42 -6.80 -11.84
CA VAL A 232 4.03 -8.11 -12.10
C VAL A 232 5.51 -8.02 -11.74
N ARG A 233 5.97 -8.96 -10.96
CA ARG A 233 7.36 -9.01 -10.49
C ARG A 233 8.33 -8.99 -11.66
N GLY A 234 9.27 -8.04 -11.63
CA GLY A 234 10.28 -7.84 -12.68
C GLY A 234 9.85 -6.95 -13.84
N TYR A 235 8.58 -6.55 -13.92
CA TYR A 235 8.07 -5.66 -14.97
C TYR A 235 7.56 -4.32 -14.45
N GLY A 236 7.20 -4.24 -13.17
CA GLY A 236 6.79 -3.02 -12.49
C GLY A 236 5.29 -2.95 -12.21
N LYS A 237 4.86 -1.79 -11.74
CA LYS A 237 3.47 -1.43 -11.39
C LYS A 237 2.89 -0.55 -12.49
N PHE A 238 1.63 -0.79 -12.85
CA PHE A 238 0.90 -0.08 -13.91
C PHE A 238 -0.48 0.31 -13.42
N LYS A 239 -1.03 1.39 -13.96
CA LYS A 239 -2.42 1.78 -13.77
C LYS A 239 -3.11 1.88 -15.14
N LEU A 240 -4.27 1.26 -15.30
CA LEU A 240 -5.11 1.41 -16.48
C LEU A 240 -5.90 2.73 -16.35
N LEU A 241 -5.53 3.73 -17.15
CA LEU A 241 -6.10 5.08 -17.05
C LEU A 241 -7.42 5.21 -17.76
N SER A 242 -7.44 4.74 -19.01
CA SER A 242 -8.63 4.85 -19.85
C SER A 242 -8.82 3.67 -20.78
N VAL A 243 -10.07 3.47 -21.18
CA VAL A 243 -10.51 2.50 -22.19
C VAL A 243 -11.29 3.28 -23.26
N ASP A 244 -10.62 3.62 -24.38
CA ASP A 244 -11.07 4.59 -25.36
C ASP A 244 -11.64 3.89 -26.61
N GLY A 245 -12.79 3.30 -26.52
CA GLY A 245 -13.53 2.76 -27.66
C GLY A 245 -12.83 1.65 -28.44
N THR A 246 -13.40 1.25 -29.57
CA THR A 246 -12.90 0.18 -30.45
C THR A 246 -12.47 0.72 -31.80
N THR A 247 -11.39 0.14 -32.34
CA THR A 247 -10.91 0.43 -33.71
C THR A 247 -11.78 -0.29 -34.75
N LYS A 248 -11.64 0.08 -36.02
CA LYS A 248 -12.29 -0.62 -37.17
C LYS A 248 -11.98 -2.13 -37.26
N LYS A 249 -11.00 -2.62 -36.48
CA LYS A 249 -10.59 -4.05 -36.41
C LYS A 249 -10.96 -4.69 -35.07
N ASP A 250 -11.99 -4.19 -34.40
CA ASP A 250 -12.49 -4.64 -33.09
C ASP A 250 -11.42 -4.73 -32.00
N ARG A 251 -10.39 -3.86 -32.07
CA ARG A 251 -9.39 -3.75 -31.02
C ARG A 251 -9.72 -2.57 -30.11
N ILE A 252 -9.56 -2.76 -28.81
CA ILE A 252 -9.83 -1.77 -27.78
C ILE A 252 -8.59 -0.89 -27.61
N HIS A 253 -8.74 0.43 -27.71
CA HIS A 253 -7.67 1.38 -27.41
C HIS A 253 -7.64 1.61 -25.90
N ILE A 254 -6.45 1.56 -25.31
CA ILE A 254 -6.23 1.76 -23.87
C ILE A 254 -5.01 2.64 -23.62
N THR A 255 -5.07 3.36 -22.51
CA THR A 255 -3.93 4.13 -21.98
C THR A 255 -3.58 3.65 -20.58
N LEU A 256 -2.28 3.43 -20.36
CA LEU A 256 -1.71 2.95 -19.10
C LEU A 256 -0.67 3.95 -18.60
N ASN A 257 -0.53 4.07 -17.28
CA ASN A 257 0.65 4.63 -16.65
C ASN A 257 1.52 3.53 -16.05
N LYS A 258 2.79 3.53 -16.41
CA LYS A 258 3.81 2.74 -15.73
C LYS A 258 4.48 3.58 -14.65
N PHE A 259 4.50 3.13 -13.41
CA PHE A 259 5.28 3.74 -12.33
C PHE A 259 6.76 3.39 -12.52
N VAL A 260 7.63 4.42 -12.49
CA VAL A 260 9.07 4.30 -12.82
C VAL A 260 9.94 4.61 -11.60
#